data_def11594ffd1d0d440fd9d31af9e99b9
#
_entry.id   def11594ffd1d0d440fd9d31af9e99b9
#
_cell.length_a   1.000
_cell.length_b   1.000
_cell.length_c   1.000
_cell.angle_alpha   90.00
_cell.angle_beta   90.00
_cell.angle_gamma   90.00
#
_symmetry.space_group_name_H-M   'P 1'
#
loop_
_entity.id
_entity.type
_entity.pdbx_description
1 polymer ?
#
loop_
_entity_poly.entity_id
_entity_poly.type
_entity_poly.pdbx_seq_one_letter_code
_entity_poly.pdbx_strand_id
1 'polypeptide(L)'
;MPRIEKKRVLNAPIEKVYEVLNDYDSLSIWNIVVNEVTELEPKKYFLKTNVGDVTNTEIENIPHIKMTSIQEGSPMEKIGYIFESKGEKTEITIWTEFELENQKSVLDIAADLFMKSLVVYIDYLMAGGNPQDYKKDFNTIKNAY
;
A
#
# COMPACT_ATOMS: atom_id res chain seq x y z
N MET A 1 3.75 -19.22 -9.40
CA MET A 1 4.45 -18.09 -8.78
C MET A 1 3.91 -17.87 -7.38
N PRO A 2 4.76 -17.81 -6.35
CA PRO A 2 4.31 -17.59 -4.98
C PRO A 2 3.55 -16.29 -4.83
N ARG A 3 2.56 -16.29 -3.94
CA ARG A 3 1.69 -15.14 -3.73
C ARG A 3 1.40 -14.96 -2.24
N ILE A 4 1.37 -13.71 -1.81
CA ILE A 4 0.98 -13.32 -0.45
C ILE A 4 -0.26 -12.45 -0.55
N GLU A 5 -1.23 -12.67 0.35
CA GLU A 5 -2.42 -11.83 0.47
C GLU A 5 -2.62 -11.42 1.92
N LYS A 6 -3.02 -10.16 2.11
CA LYS A 6 -3.40 -9.60 3.41
C LYS A 6 -4.75 -8.91 3.25
N LYS A 7 -5.68 -9.20 4.15
CA LYS A 7 -7.01 -8.57 4.14
C LYS A 7 -7.27 -7.85 5.46
N ARG A 8 -7.90 -6.68 5.37
CA ARG A 8 -8.36 -5.93 6.54
C ARG A 8 -9.59 -5.12 6.20
N VAL A 9 -10.44 -4.89 7.20
CA VAL A 9 -11.55 -3.95 7.10
C VAL A 9 -11.08 -2.62 7.67
N LEU A 10 -11.15 -1.58 6.84
CA LEU A 10 -10.76 -0.22 7.21
C LEU A 10 -11.99 0.59 7.61
N ASN A 11 -11.84 1.48 8.58
CA ASN A 11 -12.93 2.30 9.12
C ASN A 11 -13.15 3.56 8.28
N ALA A 12 -13.31 3.39 6.98
CA ALA A 12 -13.57 4.48 6.04
C ALA A 12 -14.34 3.97 4.83
N PRO A 13 -15.13 4.82 4.18
CA PRO A 13 -15.84 4.43 2.97
C PRO A 13 -14.86 4.21 1.82
N ILE A 14 -15.32 3.46 0.82
CA ILE A 14 -14.48 3.02 -0.30
C ILE A 14 -13.88 4.20 -1.09
N GLU A 15 -14.60 5.30 -1.20
CA GLU A 15 -14.11 6.51 -1.88
C GLU A 15 -12.85 7.04 -1.20
N LYS A 16 -12.83 7.03 0.13
CA LYS A 16 -11.69 7.54 0.91
C LYS A 16 -10.50 6.61 0.80
N VAL A 17 -10.72 5.31 0.92
CA VAL A 17 -9.65 4.32 0.82
C VAL A 17 -9.03 4.34 -0.58
N TYR A 18 -9.86 4.40 -1.61
CA TYR A 18 -9.39 4.49 -2.98
C TYR A 18 -8.58 5.77 -3.21
N GLU A 19 -9.08 6.91 -2.72
CA GLU A 19 -8.40 8.21 -2.85
C GLU A 19 -6.97 8.14 -2.28
N VAL A 20 -6.81 7.54 -1.10
CA VAL A 20 -5.51 7.41 -0.46
C VAL A 20 -4.57 6.53 -1.29
N LEU A 21 -5.04 5.37 -1.73
CA LEU A 21 -4.20 4.43 -2.48
C LEU A 21 -3.92 4.88 -3.90
N ASN A 22 -4.81 5.67 -4.50
CA ASN A 22 -4.63 6.20 -5.85
C ASN A 22 -3.63 7.37 -5.89
N ASP A 23 -3.34 7.96 -4.76
CA ASP A 23 -2.36 9.05 -4.66
C ASP A 23 -0.98 8.47 -4.35
N TYR A 24 -0.23 8.10 -5.40
CA TYR A 24 1.10 7.50 -5.24
C TYR A 24 2.09 8.45 -4.56
N ASP A 25 1.96 9.75 -4.77
CA ASP A 25 2.86 10.71 -4.14
C ASP A 25 2.74 10.73 -2.62
N SER A 26 1.60 10.30 -2.09
CA SER A 26 1.39 10.25 -0.64
C SER A 26 1.99 9.00 0.01
N LEU A 27 2.43 8.01 -0.77
CA LEU A 27 2.98 6.77 -0.21
C LEU A 27 4.12 7.01 0.78
N SER A 28 5.01 7.96 0.48
CA SER A 28 6.12 8.27 1.38
C SER A 28 5.67 8.94 2.67
N ILE A 29 4.47 9.51 2.68
CA ILE A 29 3.91 10.18 3.86
C ILE A 29 3.43 9.17 4.89
N TRP A 30 2.74 8.12 4.47
CA TRP A 30 2.06 7.22 5.39
C TRP A 30 2.59 5.78 5.40
N ASN A 31 3.18 5.29 4.31
CA ASN A 31 3.66 3.91 4.24
C ASN A 31 5.07 3.81 4.80
N ILE A 32 5.21 3.08 5.93
CA ILE A 32 6.51 2.98 6.62
C ILE A 32 7.57 2.26 5.79
N VAL A 33 7.16 1.47 4.81
CA VAL A 33 8.09 0.74 3.92
C VAL A 33 8.63 1.64 2.80
N VAL A 34 7.89 2.70 2.44
CA VAL A 34 8.26 3.60 1.33
C VAL A 34 8.90 4.88 1.89
N ASN A 35 10.12 5.16 1.46
CA ASN A 35 10.89 6.31 1.92
C ASN A 35 10.78 7.52 0.99
N GLU A 36 10.68 7.27 -0.32
CA GLU A 36 10.66 8.35 -1.32
C GLU A 36 9.92 7.87 -2.57
N VAL A 37 9.18 8.79 -3.21
CA VAL A 37 8.44 8.54 -4.44
C VAL A 37 8.81 9.61 -5.47
N THR A 38 9.16 9.18 -6.68
CA THR A 38 9.43 10.09 -7.80
C THR A 38 8.61 9.63 -9.01
N GLU A 39 7.76 10.49 -9.53
CA GLU A 39 7.02 10.20 -10.75
C GLU A 39 7.97 10.33 -11.96
N LEU A 40 8.13 9.24 -12.71
CA LEU A 40 8.98 9.21 -13.91
C LEU A 40 8.19 9.61 -15.16
N GLU A 41 6.95 9.14 -15.24
CA GLU A 41 6.00 9.46 -16.30
C GLU A 41 4.62 9.05 -15.79
N PRO A 42 3.52 9.41 -16.46
CA PRO A 42 2.19 9.03 -15.99
C PRO A 42 2.10 7.52 -15.74
N LYS A 43 1.64 7.14 -14.54
CA LYS A 43 1.47 5.75 -14.09
C LYS A 43 2.78 5.01 -13.81
N LYS A 44 3.92 5.68 -13.86
CA LYS A 44 5.22 5.06 -13.60
C LYS A 44 5.98 5.85 -12.52
N TYR A 45 6.32 5.16 -11.44
CA TYR A 45 6.92 5.78 -10.26
C TYR A 45 8.17 5.03 -9.83
N PHE A 46 9.18 5.77 -9.42
CA PHE A 46 10.36 5.20 -8.77
C PHE A 46 10.18 5.32 -7.27
N LEU A 47 10.29 4.19 -6.57
CA LEU A 47 10.07 4.11 -5.13
C LEU A 47 11.36 3.67 -4.44
N LYS A 48 11.78 4.41 -3.42
CA LYS A 48 12.84 3.97 -2.52
C LYS A 48 12.17 3.33 -1.32
N THR A 49 12.43 2.04 -1.11
CA THR A 49 11.79 1.27 -0.05
C THR A 49 12.80 0.57 0.83
N ASN A 50 12.35 0.09 1.99
CA ASN A 50 13.19 -0.67 2.92
C ASN A 50 13.56 -2.06 2.40
N VAL A 51 12.88 -2.53 1.35
CA VAL A 51 13.14 -3.84 0.74
C VAL A 51 13.77 -3.71 -0.65
N GLY A 52 14.30 -2.54 -0.98
CA GLY A 52 14.97 -2.26 -2.24
C GLY A 52 14.29 -1.14 -3.02
N ASP A 53 15.00 -0.62 -4.01
CA ASP A 53 14.45 0.42 -4.88
C ASP A 53 13.71 -0.24 -6.03
N VAL A 54 12.50 0.26 -6.32
CA VAL A 54 11.65 -0.35 -7.33
C VAL A 54 11.10 0.70 -8.29
N THR A 55 10.87 0.28 -9.53
CA THR A 55 10.08 1.03 -10.50
C THR A 55 8.71 0.38 -10.57
N ASN A 56 7.69 1.13 -10.20
CA ASN A 56 6.30 0.67 -10.15
C ASN A 56 5.53 1.24 -11.34
N THR A 57 4.98 0.35 -12.17
CA THR A 57 4.17 0.75 -13.32
C THR A 57 2.75 0.25 -13.12
N GLU A 58 1.80 1.16 -13.03
CA GLU A 58 0.38 0.81 -12.91
C GLU A 58 -0.12 0.29 -14.26
N ILE A 59 -0.66 -0.92 -14.26
CA ILE A 59 -1.17 -1.56 -15.48
C ILE A 59 -2.69 -1.69 -15.49
N GLU A 60 -3.33 -1.54 -14.32
CA GLU A 60 -4.77 -1.62 -14.22
C GLU A 60 -5.24 -0.77 -13.05
N ASN A 61 -6.27 0.03 -13.27
CA ASN A 61 -6.89 0.84 -12.22
C ASN A 61 -8.37 1.00 -12.55
N ILE A 62 -9.20 0.22 -11.87
CA ILE A 62 -10.65 0.31 -12.00
C ILE A 62 -11.13 0.91 -10.68
N PRO A 63 -11.55 2.20 -10.66
CA PRO A 63 -11.92 2.89 -9.42
C PRO A 63 -12.87 2.09 -8.56
N HIS A 64 -12.54 2.00 -7.27
CA HIS A 64 -13.30 1.30 -6.23
C HIS A 64 -13.39 -0.21 -6.42
N ILE A 65 -12.67 -0.79 -7.39
CA ILE A 65 -12.67 -2.23 -7.65
C ILE A 65 -11.28 -2.83 -7.46
N LYS A 66 -10.30 -2.41 -8.26
CA LYS A 66 -8.95 -2.94 -8.14
C LYS A 66 -7.90 -2.07 -8.79
N MET A 67 -6.68 -2.20 -8.29
CA MET A 67 -5.49 -1.58 -8.85
C MET A 67 -4.40 -2.64 -8.95
N THR A 68 -3.66 -2.66 -10.06
CA THR A 68 -2.57 -3.61 -10.27
C THR A 68 -1.36 -2.90 -10.85
N SER A 69 -0.18 -3.20 -10.31
CA SER A 69 1.08 -2.64 -10.78
C SER A 69 2.12 -3.72 -10.96
N ILE A 70 3.02 -3.51 -11.92
CA ILE A 70 4.21 -4.33 -12.11
C ILE A 70 5.37 -3.61 -11.44
N GLN A 71 6.22 -4.36 -10.72
CA GLN A 71 7.38 -3.80 -10.05
C GLN A 71 8.68 -4.39 -10.59
N GLU A 72 9.62 -3.52 -10.90
CA GLU A 72 10.95 -3.90 -11.39
C GLU A 72 12.00 -3.45 -10.38
N GLY A 73 13.05 -4.27 -10.19
CA GLY A 73 14.14 -3.96 -9.27
C GLY A 73 13.90 -4.43 -7.84
N SER A 74 12.77 -5.06 -7.59
CA SER A 74 12.39 -5.60 -6.27
C SER A 74 12.19 -7.11 -6.37
N PRO A 75 12.26 -7.83 -5.24
CA PRO A 75 11.80 -9.23 -5.22
C PRO A 75 10.34 -9.39 -5.63
N MET A 76 9.51 -8.37 -5.40
CA MET A 76 8.12 -8.38 -5.85
C MET A 76 8.06 -8.10 -7.34
N GLU A 77 7.26 -8.87 -8.07
CA GLU A 77 7.06 -8.65 -9.50
C GLU A 77 5.74 -7.95 -9.79
N LYS A 78 4.72 -8.25 -8.98
CA LYS A 78 3.40 -7.68 -9.18
C LYS A 78 2.76 -7.43 -7.81
N ILE A 79 2.08 -6.30 -7.69
CA ILE A 79 1.35 -5.95 -6.48
C ILE A 79 -0.03 -5.41 -6.88
N GLY A 80 -1.02 -5.66 -6.06
CA GLY A 80 -2.36 -5.16 -6.33
C GLY A 80 -3.19 -4.96 -5.09
N TYR A 81 -4.27 -4.21 -5.28
CA TYR A 81 -5.26 -3.94 -4.27
C TYR A 81 -6.62 -4.31 -4.81
N ILE A 82 -7.45 -4.96 -3.98
CA ILE A 82 -8.83 -5.27 -4.31
C ILE A 82 -9.70 -4.61 -3.25
N PHE A 83 -10.70 -3.85 -3.68
CA PHE A 83 -11.57 -3.08 -2.80
C PHE A 83 -12.96 -3.73 -2.74
N GLU A 84 -13.54 -3.81 -1.55
CA GLU A 84 -14.91 -4.27 -1.39
C GLU A 84 -15.61 -3.38 -0.36
N SER A 85 -16.71 -2.74 -0.77
CA SER A 85 -17.48 -1.88 0.11
C SER A 85 -18.25 -2.71 1.14
N LYS A 86 -18.17 -2.29 2.41
CA LYS A 86 -18.93 -2.85 3.53
C LYS A 86 -19.76 -1.73 4.17
N GLY A 87 -20.46 -0.92 3.37
CA GLY A 87 -21.19 0.24 3.85
C GLY A 87 -20.24 1.40 4.11
N GLU A 88 -20.16 1.83 5.37
CA GLU A 88 -19.26 2.91 5.76
C GLU A 88 -17.81 2.44 5.98
N LYS A 89 -17.57 1.13 5.80
CA LYS A 89 -16.25 0.52 5.91
C LYS A 89 -15.85 -0.10 4.58
N THR A 90 -14.59 -0.45 4.46
CA THR A 90 -14.03 -1.04 3.23
C THR A 90 -13.15 -2.20 3.59
N GLU A 91 -13.38 -3.36 2.96
CA GLU A 91 -12.43 -4.45 3.02
C GLU A 91 -11.42 -4.25 1.91
N ILE A 92 -10.13 -4.21 2.27
CA ILE A 92 -9.05 -4.15 1.30
C ILE A 92 -8.24 -5.43 1.33
N THR A 93 -7.94 -5.96 0.14
CA THR A 93 -7.00 -7.06 -0.02
C THR A 93 -5.76 -6.51 -0.71
N ILE A 94 -4.60 -6.69 -0.07
CA ILE A 94 -3.32 -6.37 -0.68
C ILE A 94 -2.68 -7.70 -1.04
N TRP A 95 -2.29 -7.87 -2.30
CA TRP A 95 -1.63 -9.09 -2.75
C TRP A 95 -0.35 -8.76 -3.50
N THR A 96 0.61 -9.68 -3.43
CA THR A 96 1.85 -9.56 -4.18
C THR A 96 2.28 -10.92 -4.71
N GLU A 97 2.86 -10.93 -5.91
CA GLU A 97 3.44 -12.10 -6.54
C GLU A 97 4.95 -11.89 -6.69
N PHE A 98 5.71 -12.97 -6.53
CA PHE A 98 7.18 -12.91 -6.56
C PHE A 98 7.73 -14.25 -7.05
N GLU A 99 8.99 -14.26 -7.53
CA GLU A 99 9.60 -15.49 -8.07
C GLU A 99 10.21 -16.38 -7.02
N LEU A 100 10.98 -15.81 -6.10
CA LEU A 100 11.84 -16.56 -5.20
C LEU A 100 11.15 -16.87 -3.88
N GLU A 101 10.88 -18.15 -3.65
CA GLU A 101 10.22 -18.61 -2.43
C GLU A 101 10.98 -18.18 -1.17
N ASN A 102 12.31 -18.08 -1.23
CA ASN A 102 13.11 -17.65 -0.09
C ASN A 102 12.92 -16.18 0.29
N GLN A 103 12.23 -15.40 -0.54
CA GLN A 103 11.90 -14.01 -0.24
C GLN A 103 10.55 -13.87 0.49
N LYS A 104 9.81 -14.97 0.63
CA LYS A 104 8.47 -14.94 1.20
C LYS A 104 8.40 -14.29 2.58
N SER A 105 9.32 -14.63 3.47
CA SER A 105 9.33 -14.08 4.84
C SER A 105 9.48 -12.56 4.85
N VAL A 106 10.41 -12.03 4.06
CA VAL A 106 10.65 -10.58 3.97
C VAL A 106 9.46 -9.87 3.37
N LEU A 107 8.90 -10.42 2.30
CA LEU A 107 7.76 -9.82 1.61
C LEU A 107 6.49 -9.89 2.45
N ASP A 108 6.32 -10.95 3.23
CA ASP A 108 5.19 -11.08 4.14
C ASP A 108 5.24 -9.98 5.22
N ILE A 109 6.41 -9.72 5.78
CA ILE A 109 6.61 -8.66 6.75
C ILE A 109 6.34 -7.29 6.11
N ALA A 110 6.85 -7.06 4.90
CA ALA A 110 6.64 -5.80 4.20
C ALA A 110 5.16 -5.57 3.89
N ALA A 111 4.44 -6.61 3.46
CA ALA A 111 3.01 -6.51 3.18
C ALA A 111 2.21 -6.23 4.45
N ASP A 112 2.60 -6.85 5.57
CA ASP A 112 1.95 -6.61 6.86
C ASP A 112 2.16 -5.17 7.33
N LEU A 113 3.38 -4.65 7.20
CA LEU A 113 3.69 -3.27 7.56
C LEU A 113 2.97 -2.27 6.64
N PHE A 114 2.82 -2.61 5.37
CA PHE A 114 2.03 -1.80 4.44
C PHE A 114 0.59 -1.69 4.94
N MET A 115 -0.04 -2.83 5.24
CA MET A 115 -1.42 -2.86 5.71
C MET A 115 -1.58 -2.09 7.02
N LYS A 116 -0.68 -2.30 7.98
CA LYS A 116 -0.70 -1.59 9.25
C LYS A 116 -0.53 -0.08 9.06
N SER A 117 0.38 0.33 8.16
CA SER A 117 0.58 1.74 7.82
C SER A 117 -0.72 2.36 7.30
N LEU A 118 -1.42 1.63 6.43
CA LEU A 118 -2.67 2.10 5.84
C LEU A 118 -3.77 2.24 6.91
N VAL A 119 -3.90 1.25 7.79
CA VAL A 119 -4.88 1.28 8.88
C VAL A 119 -4.67 2.52 9.76
N VAL A 120 -3.44 2.75 10.20
CA VAL A 120 -3.12 3.88 11.08
C VAL A 120 -3.39 5.22 10.38
N TYR A 121 -3.00 5.34 9.12
CA TYR A 121 -3.20 6.59 8.36
C TYR A 121 -4.68 6.87 8.11
N ILE A 122 -5.43 5.84 7.71
CA ILE A 122 -6.88 5.99 7.48
C ILE A 122 -7.58 6.40 8.78
N ASP A 123 -7.25 5.78 9.91
CA ASP A 123 -7.84 6.15 11.20
C ASP A 123 -7.52 7.59 11.57
N TYR A 124 -6.28 8.03 11.30
CA TYR A 124 -5.87 9.41 11.52
C TYR A 124 -6.70 10.38 10.69
N LEU A 125 -6.89 10.10 9.40
CA LEU A 125 -7.68 10.96 8.51
C LEU A 125 -9.15 11.01 8.93
N MET A 126 -9.72 9.86 9.30
CA MET A 126 -11.14 9.78 9.70
C MET A 126 -11.39 10.47 11.04
N ALA A 127 -10.37 10.64 11.86
CA ALA A 127 -10.46 11.41 13.09
C ALA A 127 -10.32 12.93 12.84
N GLY A 128 -10.20 13.36 11.59
CA GLY A 128 -10.08 14.77 11.23
C GLY A 128 -8.63 15.24 11.07
N GLY A 129 -7.67 14.33 11.03
CA GLY A 129 -6.26 14.68 10.89
C GLY A 129 -5.93 15.25 9.52
N ASN A 130 -4.98 16.20 9.49
CA ASN A 130 -4.52 16.83 8.26
C ASN A 130 -3.36 16.01 7.67
N PRO A 131 -3.43 15.57 6.39
CA PRO A 131 -2.33 14.81 5.77
C PRO A 131 -0.97 15.48 5.88
N GLN A 132 -0.91 16.82 5.85
CA GLN A 132 0.35 17.57 5.91
C GLN A 132 1.01 17.49 7.29
N ASP A 133 0.25 17.20 8.34
CA ASP A 133 0.75 17.12 9.71
C ASP A 133 1.02 15.68 10.14
N TYR A 134 0.71 14.71 9.29
CA TYR A 134 0.90 13.31 9.63
C TYR A 134 2.39 12.95 9.63
N LYS A 135 2.81 12.27 10.71
CA LYS A 135 4.17 11.72 10.82
C LYS A 135 4.08 10.24 11.11
N LYS A 136 4.53 9.43 10.17
CA LYS A 136 4.54 7.99 10.36
C LYS A 136 5.55 7.60 11.42
N ASP A 137 5.12 6.71 12.33
CA ASP A 137 5.94 6.23 13.43
C ASP A 137 5.93 4.71 13.43
N PHE A 138 7.10 4.11 13.31
CA PHE A 138 7.25 2.67 13.22
C PHE A 138 6.64 1.94 14.43
N ASN A 139 6.86 2.46 15.64
CA ASN A 139 6.33 1.80 16.85
C ASN A 139 4.80 1.80 16.88
N THR A 140 4.18 2.90 16.48
CA THR A 140 2.72 2.98 16.39
C THR A 140 2.19 2.02 15.33
N ILE A 141 2.84 2.01 14.16
CA ILE A 141 2.41 1.19 13.03
C ILE A 141 2.56 -0.29 13.33
N LYS A 142 3.71 -0.75 13.84
CA LYS A 142 3.92 -2.17 14.08
C LYS A 142 3.00 -2.74 15.14
N ASN A 143 2.49 -1.90 16.03
CA ASN A 143 1.57 -2.32 17.10
C ASN A 143 0.10 -2.10 16.75
N ALA A 144 -0.20 -1.67 15.52
CA ALA A 144 -1.57 -1.53 15.04
C ALA A 144 -2.21 -2.91 14.90
N TYR A 145 -3.28 -3.15 15.53
CA TYR A 145 -4.00 -4.42 15.64
C TYR A 145 -3.16 -5.64 16.11
#